data_f8eff539e7a43a38290b6055432558dc
#
_entry.id   f8eff539e7a43a38290b6055432558dc
#
_cell.length_a   1.000
_cell.length_b   1.000
_cell.length_c   1.000
_cell.angle_alpha   90.00
_cell.angle_beta   90.00
_cell.angle_gamma   90.00
#
_symmetry.space_group_name_H-M   'P 1'
#
loop_
_entity.id
_entity.type
_entity.pdbx_description
1 polymer ?
#
loop_
_entity_poly.entity_id
_entity_poly.type
_entity_poly.pdbx_seq_one_letter_code
_entity_poly.pdbx_strand_id
1 'polypeptide(L)'
;MYIEIEKELLSKNLLLIQSIVEKKKTLPILANVLIDAENKNLNLIATDLEISIQISLSAEIIQPGITTLPAKKLFEIVREMPGNKISIETGENDWIKIKSANSQFNLAAIDPIEFPSVKQEKNETIRTYDPKVLKN
;
A
#
# COMPACT_ATOMS: atom_id res chain seq x y z
N MET A 1 -3.14 6.58 11.00
CA MET A 1 -1.93 5.92 10.52
C MET A 1 -0.86 6.93 10.19
N TYR A 2 0.37 6.64 10.54
CA TYR A 2 1.48 7.52 10.19
C TYR A 2 2.70 6.62 10.07
N ILE A 3 3.28 6.58 8.88
CA ILE A 3 4.45 5.74 8.63
C ILE A 3 5.48 6.49 7.83
N GLU A 4 6.73 6.01 7.89
CA GLU A 4 7.80 6.52 7.04
C GLU A 4 8.50 5.34 6.41
N ILE A 5 8.82 5.45 5.15
CA ILE A 5 9.44 4.34 4.43
C ILE A 5 10.37 4.89 3.35
N GLU A 6 11.38 4.14 2.99
CA GLU A 6 12.28 4.55 1.95
C GLU A 6 11.59 4.63 0.62
N LYS A 7 11.85 5.69 -0.12
CA LYS A 7 11.22 5.93 -1.40
C LYS A 7 11.44 4.81 -2.38
N GLU A 8 12.69 4.35 -2.51
CA GLU A 8 12.97 3.33 -3.49
C GLU A 8 12.32 2.00 -3.18
N LEU A 9 12.28 1.65 -1.92
CA LEU A 9 11.65 0.41 -1.51
C LEU A 9 10.16 0.47 -1.82
N LEU A 10 9.51 1.56 -1.49
CA LEU A 10 8.09 1.71 -1.74
C LEU A 10 7.80 1.75 -3.23
N SER A 11 8.56 2.52 -3.98
CA SER A 11 8.33 2.71 -5.39
C SER A 11 8.44 1.40 -6.16
N LYS A 12 9.47 0.63 -5.88
CA LYS A 12 9.67 -0.59 -6.59
C LYS A 12 8.57 -1.59 -6.33
N ASN A 13 8.08 -1.65 -5.10
CA ASN A 13 7.02 -2.57 -4.78
C ASN A 13 5.66 -2.11 -5.26
N LEU A 14 5.45 -0.80 -5.34
CA LEU A 14 4.22 -0.29 -5.92
C LEU A 14 4.15 -0.58 -7.42
N LEU A 15 5.29 -0.62 -8.07
CA LEU A 15 5.31 -0.96 -9.48
C LEU A 15 4.79 -2.38 -9.70
N LEU A 16 5.18 -3.31 -8.83
CA LEU A 16 4.67 -4.65 -8.94
C LEU A 16 3.18 -4.70 -8.68
N ILE A 17 2.71 -3.99 -7.69
CA ILE A 17 1.30 -3.96 -7.36
C ILE A 17 0.49 -3.37 -8.49
N GLN A 18 1.01 -2.30 -9.10
CA GLN A 18 0.30 -1.66 -10.17
C GLN A 18 0.04 -2.62 -11.32
N SER A 19 0.98 -3.52 -11.58
CA SER A 19 0.80 -4.43 -12.69
C SER A 19 -0.36 -5.38 -12.46
N ILE A 20 -0.73 -5.64 -11.21
CA ILE A 20 -1.87 -6.46 -10.92
C ILE A 20 -3.16 -5.68 -11.01
N VAL A 21 -3.21 -4.52 -10.39
CA VAL A 21 -4.45 -3.76 -10.36
C VAL A 21 -4.84 -3.19 -11.69
N GLU A 22 -3.89 -3.02 -12.59
CA GLU A 22 -4.23 -2.47 -13.88
C GLU A 22 -4.99 -3.42 -14.76
N LYS A 23 -4.99 -4.68 -14.47
CA LYS A 23 -5.62 -5.63 -15.34
C LYS A 23 -7.11 -5.68 -15.24
N LYS A 24 -7.70 -5.29 -14.16
CA LYS A 24 -9.12 -5.32 -14.02
C LYS A 24 -9.64 -4.02 -13.50
N LYS A 25 -10.69 -3.51 -14.06
CA LYS A 25 -11.23 -2.26 -13.64
C LYS A 25 -12.70 -2.33 -13.38
N THR A 26 -13.17 -3.51 -12.95
CA THR A 26 -14.59 -3.66 -12.74
C THR A 26 -15.06 -2.95 -11.50
N LEU A 27 -14.26 -2.91 -10.44
CA LEU A 27 -14.65 -2.23 -9.23
C LEU A 27 -13.59 -1.21 -8.87
N PRO A 28 -13.98 0.00 -8.53
CA PRO A 28 -12.98 1.02 -8.21
C PRO A 28 -12.06 0.64 -7.08
N ILE A 29 -12.55 -0.07 -6.06
CA ILE A 29 -11.70 -0.43 -4.95
C ILE A 29 -10.58 -1.35 -5.38
N LEU A 30 -10.73 -2.08 -6.49
CA LEU A 30 -9.67 -2.96 -6.95
C LEU A 30 -8.51 -2.20 -7.57
N ALA A 31 -8.68 -0.94 -7.86
CA ALA A 31 -7.57 -0.13 -8.33
C ALA A 31 -6.75 0.39 -7.15
N ASN A 32 -7.19 0.12 -5.93
CA ASN A 32 -6.47 0.58 -4.75
C ASN A 32 -5.60 -0.50 -4.16
N VAL A 33 -4.60 -0.08 -3.44
CA VAL A 33 -3.77 -0.98 -2.67
C VAL A 33 -4.14 -0.78 -1.21
N LEU A 34 -4.29 -1.87 -0.48
CA LEU A 34 -4.57 -1.81 0.94
C LEU A 34 -3.23 -1.67 1.65
N ILE A 35 -3.12 -0.68 2.50
CA ILE A 35 -1.90 -0.42 3.25
C ILE A 35 -2.20 -0.72 4.71
N ASP A 36 -1.57 -1.76 5.22
CA ASP A 36 -1.84 -2.23 6.55
C ASP A 36 -0.60 -2.03 7.40
N ALA A 37 -0.66 -1.10 8.34
CA ALA A 37 0.45 -0.77 9.20
C ALA A 37 0.11 -1.06 10.65
N GLU A 38 -0.61 -2.13 10.90
CA GLU A 38 -1.03 -2.44 12.24
C GLU A 38 -0.04 -3.30 13.00
N ASN A 39 0.93 -3.84 12.32
CA ASN A 39 1.95 -4.64 12.98
C ASN A 39 3.29 -3.95 12.81
N LYS A 40 4.36 -4.64 13.05
CA LYS A 40 5.65 -4.02 12.95
C LYS A 40 6.05 -3.67 11.54
N ASN A 41 5.53 -4.40 10.59
CA ASN A 41 5.88 -4.15 9.19
C ASN A 41 4.73 -3.52 8.45
N LEU A 42 5.04 -2.92 7.33
CA LEU A 42 4.04 -2.37 6.47
C LEU A 42 3.65 -3.43 5.47
N ASN A 43 2.39 -3.75 5.37
CA ASN A 43 1.93 -4.73 4.40
C ASN A 43 1.11 -4.05 3.32
N LEU A 44 1.43 -4.35 2.07
CA LEU A 44 0.70 -3.84 0.92
C LEU A 44 -0.05 -5.01 0.30
N ILE A 45 -1.35 -4.86 0.13
CA ILE A 45 -2.18 -5.95 -0.39
C ILE A 45 -2.97 -5.46 -1.58
N ALA A 46 -2.94 -6.21 -2.66
CA ALA A 46 -3.69 -5.89 -3.85
C ALA A 46 -4.33 -7.15 -4.40
N THR A 47 -5.44 -7.00 -5.07
CA THR A 47 -6.11 -8.15 -5.64
C THR A 47 -6.92 -7.74 -6.86
N ASP A 48 -7.09 -8.67 -7.80
CA ASP A 48 -8.02 -8.48 -8.90
C ASP A 48 -9.14 -9.50 -8.79
N LEU A 49 -9.31 -10.09 -7.61
CA LEU A 49 -10.31 -11.09 -7.27
C LEU A 49 -9.90 -12.50 -7.68
N GLU A 50 -8.98 -12.63 -8.59
CA GLU A 50 -8.48 -13.94 -8.97
C GLU A 50 -7.12 -14.17 -8.36
N ILE A 51 -6.32 -13.14 -8.34
CA ILE A 51 -4.99 -13.20 -7.80
C ILE A 51 -4.87 -12.16 -6.72
N SER A 52 -4.23 -12.47 -5.63
CA SER A 52 -3.92 -11.44 -4.66
C SER A 52 -2.46 -11.51 -4.31
N ILE A 53 -1.88 -10.37 -3.99
CA ILE A 53 -0.49 -10.29 -3.62
C ILE A 53 -0.39 -9.53 -2.32
N GLN A 54 0.46 -10.00 -1.44
CA GLN A 54 0.74 -9.31 -0.21
C GLN A 54 2.23 -9.16 -0.10
N ILE A 55 2.70 -7.93 0.11
CA ILE A 55 4.11 -7.65 0.22
C ILE A 55 4.36 -7.02 1.57
N SER A 56 5.33 -7.53 2.31
CA SER A 56 5.67 -7.01 3.60
C SER A 56 6.95 -6.20 3.49
N LEU A 57 6.93 -4.95 3.92
CA LEU A 57 8.07 -4.07 3.80
C LEU A 57 8.46 -3.53 5.14
N SER A 58 9.75 -3.26 5.30
CA SER A 58 10.22 -2.62 6.49
C SER A 58 9.89 -1.14 6.44
N ALA A 59 9.28 -0.63 7.47
CA ALA A 59 8.94 0.78 7.55
C ALA A 59 8.89 1.19 9.00
N GLU A 60 9.03 2.48 9.25
CA GLU A 60 8.88 2.98 10.59
C GLU A 60 7.41 3.29 10.80
N ILE A 61 6.75 2.61 11.71
CA ILE A 61 5.35 2.82 11.98
C ILE A 61 5.24 3.69 13.21
N ILE A 62 4.93 4.96 12.99
CA ILE A 62 4.83 5.91 14.09
C ILE A 62 3.47 5.78 14.74
N GLN A 63 2.44 5.57 13.93
CA GLN A 63 1.11 5.34 14.45
C GLN A 63 0.44 4.28 13.61
N PRO A 64 0.00 3.18 14.18
CA PRO A 64 -0.59 2.10 13.38
C PRO A 64 -1.90 2.49 12.73
N GLY A 65 -2.29 1.77 11.74
CA GLY A 65 -3.54 2.01 11.04
C GLY A 65 -3.61 1.26 9.74
N ILE A 66 -4.70 1.45 9.04
CA ILE A 66 -4.95 0.76 7.80
C ILE A 66 -5.72 1.69 6.87
N THR A 67 -5.41 1.69 5.59
CA THR A 67 -6.10 2.52 4.63
C THR A 67 -5.99 1.92 3.24
N THR A 68 -6.70 2.46 2.26
CA THR A 68 -6.51 2.06 0.87
C THR A 68 -6.30 3.28 0.02
N LEU A 69 -5.40 3.21 -0.93
CA LEU A 69 -5.08 4.31 -1.80
C LEU A 69 -5.00 3.83 -3.25
N PRO A 70 -5.30 4.70 -4.22
CA PRO A 70 -5.17 4.31 -5.62
C PRO A 70 -3.73 3.95 -5.93
N ALA A 71 -3.50 2.75 -6.38
CA ALA A 71 -2.14 2.25 -6.55
C ALA A 71 -1.37 3.03 -7.60
N LYS A 72 -2.00 3.33 -8.72
CA LYS A 72 -1.32 4.01 -9.79
C LYS A 72 -0.96 5.43 -9.40
N LYS A 73 -1.88 6.15 -8.79
CA LYS A 73 -1.59 7.50 -8.37
C LYS A 73 -0.54 7.53 -7.30
N LEU A 74 -0.61 6.61 -6.36
CA LEU A 74 0.38 6.57 -5.30
C LEU A 74 1.77 6.30 -5.89
N PHE A 75 1.85 5.38 -6.85
CA PHE A 75 3.12 5.08 -7.48
C PHE A 75 3.67 6.31 -8.19
N GLU A 76 2.82 7.01 -8.93
CA GLU A 76 3.26 8.18 -9.67
C GLU A 76 3.76 9.28 -8.73
N ILE A 77 3.07 9.48 -7.62
CA ILE A 77 3.46 10.48 -6.66
C ILE A 77 4.79 10.11 -6.01
N VAL A 78 4.90 8.87 -5.56
CA VAL A 78 6.11 8.44 -4.88
C VAL A 78 7.31 8.53 -5.80
N ARG A 79 7.13 8.14 -7.05
CA ARG A 79 8.23 8.17 -8.00
C ARG A 79 8.77 9.57 -8.20
N GLU A 80 7.91 10.58 -8.15
CA GLU A 80 8.32 11.95 -8.39
C GLU A 80 8.75 12.71 -7.14
N MET A 81 8.68 12.09 -5.98
CA MET A 81 9.02 12.80 -4.77
C MET A 81 10.50 13.07 -4.67
N PRO A 82 10.88 14.23 -4.14
CA PRO A 82 12.28 14.61 -4.15
C PRO A 82 13.16 13.98 -3.08
N GLY A 83 12.59 13.54 -1.99
CA GLY A 83 13.41 13.03 -0.90
C GLY A 83 13.64 11.55 -0.97
N ASN A 84 14.43 11.03 -0.05
CA ASN A 84 14.70 9.62 0.02
C ASN A 84 13.71 8.86 0.88
N LYS A 85 12.94 9.56 1.67
CA LYS A 85 11.95 8.95 2.52
C LYS A 85 10.60 9.54 2.25
N ILE A 86 9.58 8.70 2.35
CA ILE A 86 8.20 9.10 2.12
C ILE A 86 7.45 8.90 3.41
N SER A 87 6.65 9.89 3.82
CA SER A 87 5.76 9.67 4.94
C SER A 87 4.32 9.63 4.43
N ILE A 88 3.52 8.74 5.00
CA ILE A 88 2.12 8.60 4.65
C ILE A 88 1.35 8.73 5.95
N GLU A 89 0.46 9.67 5.99
CA GLU A 89 -0.26 10.00 7.21
C GLU A 89 -1.74 10.22 6.94
N THR A 90 -2.62 9.65 7.75
CA THR A 90 -4.04 9.87 7.57
C THR A 90 -4.40 11.27 8.03
N GLY A 91 -5.22 11.93 7.26
CA GLY A 91 -5.70 13.25 7.61
C GLY A 91 -7.18 13.18 7.92
N GLU A 92 -7.87 14.27 7.70
CA GLU A 92 -9.27 14.33 7.96
C GLU A 92 -10.08 13.98 6.74
N ASN A 93 -11.26 13.47 6.95
CA ASN A 93 -12.21 13.22 5.85
C ASN A 93 -11.64 12.29 4.79
N ASP A 94 -10.97 11.25 5.22
CA ASP A 94 -10.43 10.25 4.29
C ASP A 94 -9.35 10.76 3.35
N TRP A 95 -8.73 11.89 3.67
CA TRP A 95 -7.60 12.34 2.91
C TRP A 95 -6.32 11.81 3.54
N ILE A 96 -5.39 11.44 2.67
CA ILE A 96 -4.10 10.91 3.11
C ILE A 96 -3.01 11.85 2.62
N LYS A 97 -2.12 12.23 3.51
CA LYS A 97 -1.02 13.11 3.16
C LYS A 97 0.20 12.29 2.84
N ILE A 98 0.82 12.58 1.71
CA ILE A 98 2.05 11.91 1.30
C ILE A 98 3.11 12.98 1.20
N LYS A 99 4.12 12.88 2.03
CA LYS A 99 5.13 13.92 2.12
C LYS A 99 6.52 13.41 1.89
N SER A 100 7.37 14.24 1.32
CA SER A 100 8.77 13.94 1.15
C SER A 100 9.51 15.27 1.00
N ALA A 101 10.51 15.53 1.82
CA ALA A 101 11.24 16.78 1.80
C ALA A 101 10.27 17.94 1.91
N ASN A 102 10.22 18.80 0.89
CA ASN A 102 9.33 19.96 0.94
C ASN A 102 8.04 19.74 0.20
N SER A 103 7.79 18.57 -0.34
CA SER A 103 6.62 18.31 -1.16
C SER A 103 5.56 17.55 -0.42
N GLN A 104 4.33 17.88 -0.70
CA GLN A 104 3.21 17.20 -0.06
C GLN A 104 2.09 17.01 -1.08
N PHE A 105 1.52 15.82 -1.13
CA PHE A 105 0.38 15.55 -1.95
C PHE A 105 -0.71 14.97 -1.07
N ASN A 106 -1.95 15.16 -1.47
CA ASN A 106 -3.08 14.60 -0.75
C ASN A 106 -3.87 13.70 -1.67
N LEU A 107 -4.14 12.49 -1.23
CA LEU A 107 -4.93 11.55 -2.00
C LEU A 107 -6.16 11.16 -1.21
N ALA A 108 -7.24 10.94 -1.90
CA ALA A 108 -8.45 10.49 -1.25
C ALA A 108 -8.39 8.98 -1.07
N ALA A 109 -8.75 8.50 0.10
CA ALA A 109 -8.74 7.09 0.40
C ALA A 109 -10.14 6.51 0.28
N ILE A 110 -10.23 5.20 0.08
CA ILE A 110 -11.49 4.51 0.14
C ILE A 110 -11.44 3.69 1.42
N ASP A 111 -12.56 3.62 2.13
CA ASP A 111 -12.61 2.92 3.39
C ASP A 111 -12.14 1.48 3.22
N PRO A 112 -11.21 1.01 4.02
CA PRO A 112 -10.70 -0.35 3.92
C PRO A 112 -11.76 -1.43 4.01
N ILE A 113 -12.89 -1.14 4.61
CA ILE A 113 -13.93 -2.12 4.73
C ILE A 113 -14.47 -2.50 3.38
N GLU A 114 -14.29 -1.67 2.36
CA GLU A 114 -14.75 -1.99 1.02
C GLU A 114 -13.78 -2.88 0.28
N PHE A 115 -12.60 -3.09 0.83
CA PHE A 115 -11.61 -3.92 0.16
C PHE A 115 -12.00 -5.39 0.33
N PRO A 116 -11.86 -6.22 -0.69
CA PRO A 116 -12.24 -7.62 -0.57
C PRO A 116 -11.51 -8.29 0.57
N SER A 117 -12.17 -9.23 1.20
CA SER A 117 -11.61 -9.85 2.37
C SER A 117 -10.57 -10.85 2.03
N VAL A 118 -9.58 -10.45 1.32
CA VAL A 118 -8.55 -11.29 0.93
C VAL A 118 -7.80 -11.77 2.10
N LYS A 119 -7.65 -10.97 3.09
CA LYS A 119 -6.92 -11.32 4.21
C LYS A 119 -7.39 -12.54 4.88
N GLN A 120 -8.61 -12.77 5.00
CA GLN A 120 -9.08 -13.84 5.65
C GLN A 120 -8.87 -15.11 5.02
N GLU A 121 -9.14 -15.27 3.84
CA GLU A 121 -8.96 -16.46 3.23
C GLU A 121 -7.63 -16.72 2.91
N LYS A 122 -6.89 -15.79 2.72
CA LYS A 122 -5.64 -15.93 2.29
C LYS A 122 -4.70 -16.14 3.31
N ASN A 123 -5.00 -16.17 4.49
CA ASN A 123 -4.03 -16.29 5.49
C ASN A 123 -3.16 -17.42 5.24
N GLU A 124 -3.67 -18.49 4.81
CA GLU A 124 -2.85 -19.55 4.58
C GLU A 124 -2.10 -19.42 3.36
N THR A 125 -2.60 -18.88 2.38
CA THR A 125 -1.95 -18.80 1.15
C THR A 125 -0.83 -17.91 1.13
N ILE A 126 -1.00 -16.78 1.59
CA ILE A 126 -0.04 -15.82 1.51
C ILE A 126 1.16 -16.18 2.17
N ARG A 127 1.11 -16.84 3.24
CA ARG A 127 2.23 -16.99 3.86
C ARG A 127 3.10 -17.75 3.14
N THR A 128 2.66 -18.50 2.28
CA THR A 128 3.56 -19.24 1.61
C THR A 128 4.33 -18.54 0.72
N TYR A 129 4.03 -17.44 0.21
CA TYR A 129 4.65 -16.81 -0.67
C TYR A 129 5.61 -15.94 -0.28
N ASP A 130 5.90 -15.76 0.75
CA ASP A 130 6.74 -14.81 1.08
C ASP A 130 8.07 -15.14 0.81
N PRO A 131 8.60 -14.76 -0.10
CA PRO A 131 9.87 -14.99 -0.50
C PRO A 131 10.85 -14.35 0.25
N LYS A 132 10.77 -13.89 0.82
CA LYS A 132 11.68 -13.31 1.43
C LYS A 132 11.71 -13.70 2.53
N VAL A 133 11.04 -14.15 2.60
CA VAL A 133 10.90 -14.56 3.41
C VAL A 133 10.80 -15.62 3.25
N LEU A 134 10.83 -16.04 2.40
CA LEU A 134 10.71 -16.70 2.04
C LEU A 134 11.41 -17.00 1.99
N LYS A 135 11.69 -16.77 2.25
CA LYS A 135 12.10 -16.54 2.30
C LYS A 135 12.27 -16.41 2.90
N ASN A 136 12.26 -16.57 3.16
CA ASN A 136 12.16 -16.14 3.48
C ASN A 136 12.22 -16.11 3.75
#